data_5f8d9b6ae1f3ffee7a53886f5ebd566e
#
_entry.id   5f8d9b6ae1f3ffee7a53886f5ebd566e
#
_cell.length_a   1.000
_cell.length_b   1.000
_cell.length_c   1.000
_cell.angle_alpha   90.00
_cell.angle_beta   90.00
_cell.angle_gamma   90.00
#
_symmetry.space_group_name_H-M   'P 1'
#
loop_
_entity.id
_entity.type
_entity.pdbx_description
1 polymer ?
#
loop_
_entity_poly.entity_id
_entity_poly.type
_entity_poly.pdbx_seq_one_letter_code
_entity_poly.pdbx_strand_id
1 'polypeptide(L)'
;RVLAMDINQGPLQRAREHVWRAGLSDYIEIRQSDGLRAFQAGEAQVLICAGMGGPLMQRILLEQPEKTASLKTLILQPQSELAQFRFFLAKMGYSITREDMILEEGKFYPVICAQTGGEPYELSAKQAEFGPLLLSERNPVLFSFLQREEKKHALLRERLVQCGDSKRAQKRLLDLEEKRGLLEEAIADFEG
;
A
#
# COMPACT_ATOMS: atom_id res chain seq x y z
N ARG A 1 -11.01 -8.68 -20.62
CA ARG A 1 -12.06 -9.18 -19.72
C ARG A 1 -11.63 -8.87 -18.29
N VAL A 2 -12.57 -8.52 -17.42
CA VAL A 2 -12.33 -8.16 -16.00
C VAL A 2 -13.16 -9.09 -15.11
N LEU A 3 -12.56 -9.56 -14.01
CA LEU A 3 -13.25 -10.22 -12.92
C LEU A 3 -13.22 -9.29 -11.70
N ALA A 4 -14.38 -8.81 -11.26
CA ALA A 4 -14.53 -7.99 -10.06
C ALA A 4 -15.07 -8.86 -8.92
N MET A 5 -14.39 -8.81 -7.77
CA MET A 5 -14.71 -9.65 -6.62
C MET A 5 -14.85 -8.81 -5.35
N ASP A 6 -15.79 -9.20 -4.50
CA ASP A 6 -15.96 -8.68 -3.13
C ASP A 6 -16.56 -9.79 -2.25
N ILE A 7 -16.31 -9.73 -0.95
CA ILE A 7 -16.89 -10.66 0.02
C ILE A 7 -18.35 -10.34 0.32
N ASN A 8 -18.74 -9.06 0.21
CA ASN A 8 -20.05 -8.55 0.62
C ASN A 8 -21.01 -8.45 -0.56
N GLN A 9 -22.24 -8.89 -0.36
CA GLN A 9 -23.31 -8.86 -1.38
C GLN A 9 -23.69 -7.44 -1.79
N GLY A 10 -23.72 -6.46 -0.86
CA GLY A 10 -24.11 -5.10 -1.16
C GLY A 10 -23.21 -4.40 -2.20
N PRO A 11 -21.87 -4.39 -2.05
CA PRO A 11 -20.94 -3.92 -3.07
C PRO A 11 -21.10 -4.65 -4.42
N LEU A 12 -21.25 -5.97 -4.40
CA LEU A 12 -21.44 -6.77 -5.62
C LEU A 12 -22.73 -6.41 -6.36
N GLN A 13 -23.82 -6.17 -5.66
CA GLN A 13 -25.08 -5.74 -6.28
C GLN A 13 -24.93 -4.38 -6.94
N ARG A 14 -24.34 -3.39 -6.25
CA ARG A 14 -24.05 -2.07 -6.84
C ARG A 14 -23.14 -2.18 -8.06
N ALA A 15 -22.11 -3.04 -7.99
CA ALA A 15 -21.23 -3.28 -9.11
C ALA A 15 -21.99 -3.84 -10.33
N ARG A 16 -22.88 -4.83 -10.13
CA ARG A 16 -23.73 -5.38 -11.21
C ARG A 16 -24.60 -4.31 -11.86
N GLU A 17 -25.22 -3.46 -11.05
CA GLU A 17 -26.06 -2.37 -11.54
C GLU A 17 -25.24 -1.36 -12.38
N HIS A 18 -24.05 -0.97 -11.92
CA HIS A 18 -23.17 -0.06 -12.63
C HIS A 18 -22.66 -0.67 -13.95
N VAL A 19 -22.21 -1.93 -13.91
CA VAL A 19 -21.76 -2.66 -15.09
C VAL A 19 -22.88 -2.76 -16.14
N TRP A 20 -24.10 -3.12 -15.69
CA TRP A 20 -25.27 -3.19 -16.56
C TRP A 20 -25.61 -1.81 -17.18
N ARG A 21 -25.68 -0.76 -16.39
CA ARG A 21 -25.95 0.63 -16.87
C ARG A 21 -24.91 1.12 -17.86
N ALA A 22 -23.66 0.71 -17.68
CA ALA A 22 -22.56 1.07 -18.57
C ALA A 22 -22.49 0.20 -19.85
N GLY A 23 -23.33 -0.81 -20.00
CA GLY A 23 -23.30 -1.74 -21.13
C GLY A 23 -22.07 -2.66 -21.16
N LEU A 24 -21.45 -2.92 -19.97
CA LEU A 24 -20.19 -3.65 -19.86
C LEU A 24 -20.36 -5.10 -19.38
N SER A 25 -21.58 -5.64 -19.36
CA SER A 25 -21.89 -6.97 -18.83
C SER A 25 -21.14 -8.11 -19.55
N ASP A 26 -20.81 -7.95 -20.81
CA ASP A 26 -20.04 -8.95 -21.61
C ASP A 26 -18.53 -8.89 -21.32
N TYR A 27 -18.05 -7.82 -20.68
CA TYR A 27 -16.62 -7.58 -20.40
C TYR A 27 -16.26 -7.79 -18.95
N ILE A 28 -17.20 -7.59 -18.00
CA ILE A 28 -16.97 -7.60 -16.56
C ILE A 28 -17.84 -8.66 -15.90
N GLU A 29 -17.20 -9.67 -15.35
CA GLU A 29 -17.82 -10.69 -14.50
C GLU A 29 -17.80 -10.22 -13.04
N ILE A 30 -18.91 -10.40 -12.32
CA ILE A 30 -19.03 -10.07 -10.89
C ILE A 30 -19.17 -11.35 -10.09
N ARG A 31 -18.22 -11.63 -9.21
CA ARG A 31 -18.16 -12.87 -8.44
C ARG A 31 -18.01 -12.59 -6.94
N GLN A 32 -18.74 -13.30 -6.09
CA GLN A 32 -18.52 -13.24 -4.65
C GLN A 32 -17.28 -14.05 -4.27
N SER A 33 -16.36 -13.45 -3.50
CA SER A 33 -15.13 -14.12 -3.05
C SER A 33 -14.57 -13.46 -1.79
N ASP A 34 -14.08 -14.25 -0.85
CA ASP A 34 -13.18 -13.79 0.19
C ASP A 34 -11.73 -13.83 -0.35
N GLY A 35 -11.19 -12.66 -0.71
CA GLY A 35 -9.91 -12.58 -1.40
C GLY A 35 -9.92 -13.38 -2.71
N LEU A 36 -8.91 -14.22 -2.92
CA LEU A 36 -8.73 -15.05 -4.13
C LEU A 36 -9.40 -16.42 -4.06
N ARG A 37 -10.25 -16.72 -3.07
CA ARG A 37 -10.82 -18.07 -2.90
C ARG A 37 -11.60 -18.54 -4.13
N ALA A 38 -12.44 -17.70 -4.71
CA ALA A 38 -13.22 -18.03 -5.90
C ALA A 38 -12.50 -17.72 -7.24
N PHE A 39 -11.29 -17.15 -7.20
CA PHE A 39 -10.43 -16.98 -8.37
C PHE A 39 -9.86 -18.32 -8.80
N GLN A 40 -9.71 -18.55 -10.11
CA GLN A 40 -9.06 -19.74 -10.67
C GLN A 40 -7.67 -19.36 -11.20
N ALA A 41 -6.67 -20.18 -10.91
CA ALA A 41 -5.31 -19.94 -11.39
C ALA A 41 -5.27 -19.79 -12.92
N GLY A 42 -4.63 -18.71 -13.39
CA GLY A 42 -4.54 -18.39 -14.82
C GLY A 42 -5.75 -17.67 -15.42
N GLU A 43 -6.83 -17.42 -14.65
CA GLU A 43 -8.03 -16.71 -15.09
C GLU A 43 -7.78 -15.22 -15.37
N ALA A 44 -6.79 -14.63 -14.69
CA ALA A 44 -6.30 -13.28 -14.94
C ALA A 44 -4.77 -13.21 -14.82
N GLN A 45 -4.18 -12.16 -15.38
CA GLN A 45 -2.74 -11.90 -15.30
C GLN A 45 -2.41 -10.76 -14.36
N VAL A 46 -3.38 -9.89 -14.09
CA VAL A 46 -3.21 -8.68 -13.26
C VAL A 46 -4.21 -8.72 -12.11
N LEU A 47 -3.73 -8.50 -10.91
CA LEU A 47 -4.55 -8.24 -9.73
C LEU A 47 -4.51 -6.74 -9.40
N ILE A 48 -5.67 -6.11 -9.26
CA ILE A 48 -5.80 -4.78 -8.66
C ILE A 48 -6.44 -4.95 -7.30
N CYS A 49 -5.75 -4.52 -6.24
CA CYS A 49 -6.23 -4.57 -4.88
C CYS A 49 -6.03 -3.19 -4.24
N ALA A 50 -7.12 -2.46 -4.02
CA ALA A 50 -7.08 -1.08 -3.54
C ALA A 50 -8.05 -0.84 -2.38
N GLY A 51 -7.77 0.18 -1.56
CA GLY A 51 -8.66 0.61 -0.49
C GLY A 51 -8.68 -0.29 0.74
N MET A 52 -7.69 -1.17 0.91
CA MET A 52 -7.60 -2.12 2.02
C MET A 52 -6.37 -1.86 2.88
N GLY A 53 -6.39 -2.28 4.15
CA GLY A 53 -5.19 -2.26 4.99
C GLY A 53 -4.13 -3.25 4.52
N GLY A 54 -2.84 -2.93 4.74
CA GLY A 54 -1.71 -3.80 4.38
C GLY A 54 -1.84 -5.23 4.92
N PRO A 55 -2.21 -5.47 6.19
CA PRO A 55 -2.39 -6.82 6.73
C PRO A 55 -3.45 -7.64 5.99
N LEU A 56 -4.55 -7.01 5.59
CA LEU A 56 -5.59 -7.71 4.82
C LEU A 56 -5.08 -8.09 3.42
N MET A 57 -4.35 -7.20 2.75
CA MET A 57 -3.74 -7.53 1.46
C MET A 57 -2.71 -8.66 1.58
N GLN A 58 -1.85 -8.65 2.62
CA GLN A 58 -0.92 -9.75 2.89
C GLN A 58 -1.68 -11.07 3.05
N ARG A 59 -2.75 -11.10 3.84
CA ARG A 59 -3.60 -12.29 4.00
C ARG A 59 -4.13 -12.80 2.66
N ILE A 60 -4.69 -11.92 1.83
CA ILE A 60 -5.24 -12.28 0.51
C ILE A 60 -4.17 -12.93 -0.39
N LEU A 61 -2.95 -12.36 -0.40
CA LEU A 61 -1.85 -12.87 -1.22
C LEU A 61 -1.27 -14.19 -0.71
N LEU A 62 -1.34 -14.45 0.62
CA LEU A 62 -0.79 -15.66 1.25
C LEU A 62 -1.77 -16.83 1.30
N GLU A 63 -3.08 -16.59 1.42
CA GLU A 63 -4.06 -17.67 1.60
C GLU A 63 -4.20 -18.59 0.39
N GLN A 64 -3.86 -18.12 -0.81
CA GLN A 64 -3.99 -18.88 -2.06
C GLN A 64 -2.70 -18.75 -2.91
N PRO A 65 -1.56 -19.31 -2.43
CA PRO A 65 -0.24 -19.04 -3.02
C PRO A 65 -0.14 -19.46 -4.49
N GLU A 66 -0.73 -20.59 -4.89
CA GLU A 66 -0.73 -21.04 -6.28
C GLU A 66 -1.49 -20.08 -7.21
N LYS A 67 -2.61 -19.52 -6.71
CA LYS A 67 -3.40 -18.55 -7.46
C LYS A 67 -2.66 -17.22 -7.57
N THR A 68 -2.03 -16.77 -6.48
CA THR A 68 -1.19 -15.58 -6.49
C THR A 68 0.01 -15.74 -7.44
N ALA A 69 0.65 -16.91 -7.44
CA ALA A 69 1.78 -17.20 -8.34
C ALA A 69 1.37 -17.25 -9.83
N SER A 70 0.09 -17.49 -10.15
CA SER A 70 -0.41 -17.45 -11.53
C SER A 70 -0.61 -16.03 -12.06
N LEU A 71 -0.62 -15.01 -11.18
CA LEU A 71 -0.69 -13.60 -11.53
C LEU A 71 0.71 -13.11 -11.93
N LYS A 72 0.80 -12.22 -12.91
CA LYS A 72 2.07 -11.63 -13.35
C LYS A 72 2.33 -10.28 -12.68
N THR A 73 1.28 -9.50 -12.52
CA THR A 73 1.36 -8.11 -12.03
C THR A 73 0.35 -7.88 -10.93
N LEU A 74 0.81 -7.25 -9.86
CA LEU A 74 0.01 -6.81 -8.74
C LEU A 74 0.00 -5.28 -8.71
N ILE A 75 -1.18 -4.66 -8.72
CA ILE A 75 -1.36 -3.21 -8.52
C ILE A 75 -2.04 -3.05 -7.17
N LEU A 76 -1.30 -2.53 -6.20
CA LEU A 76 -1.66 -2.58 -4.79
C LEU A 76 -1.72 -1.17 -4.21
N GLN A 77 -2.83 -0.85 -3.55
CA GLN A 77 -3.00 0.44 -2.87
C GLN A 77 -3.34 0.19 -1.40
N PRO A 78 -2.32 -0.13 -0.55
CA PRO A 78 -2.50 -0.30 0.89
C PRO A 78 -2.77 1.03 1.59
N GLN A 79 -3.72 1.05 2.54
CA GLN A 79 -4.08 2.25 3.31
C GLN A 79 -3.45 2.29 4.71
N SER A 80 -2.77 1.24 5.13
CA SER A 80 -2.10 1.16 6.43
C SER A 80 -0.90 0.23 6.38
N GLU A 81 0.01 0.40 7.34
CA GLU A 81 1.17 -0.45 7.57
C GLU A 81 2.06 -0.60 6.32
N LEU A 82 2.32 0.53 5.64
CA LEU A 82 3.02 0.57 4.35
C LEU A 82 4.42 -0.04 4.41
N ALA A 83 5.20 0.27 5.46
CA ALA A 83 6.54 -0.27 5.63
C ALA A 83 6.53 -1.79 5.75
N GLN A 84 5.67 -2.33 6.63
CA GLN A 84 5.50 -3.76 6.82
C GLN A 84 5.02 -4.44 5.54
N PHE A 85 4.16 -3.77 4.78
CA PHE A 85 3.66 -4.29 3.52
C PHE A 85 4.76 -4.37 2.45
N ARG A 86 5.62 -3.35 2.33
CA ARG A 86 6.77 -3.40 1.42
C ARG A 86 7.81 -4.45 1.84
N PHE A 87 8.10 -4.57 3.14
CA PHE A 87 8.94 -5.66 3.64
C PHE A 87 8.37 -7.04 3.30
N PHE A 88 7.05 -7.20 3.43
CA PHE A 88 6.40 -8.43 3.01
C PHE A 88 6.58 -8.70 1.51
N LEU A 89 6.37 -7.71 0.64
CA LEU A 89 6.57 -7.88 -0.80
C LEU A 89 8.02 -8.30 -1.11
N ALA A 90 8.99 -7.62 -0.52
CA ALA A 90 10.41 -7.93 -0.70
C ALA A 90 10.76 -9.35 -0.22
N LYS A 91 10.28 -9.75 0.96
CA LYS A 91 10.48 -11.09 1.53
C LYS A 91 9.87 -12.21 0.67
N MET A 92 8.74 -11.92 0.03
CA MET A 92 8.07 -12.88 -0.86
C MET A 92 8.63 -12.91 -2.28
N GLY A 93 9.66 -12.10 -2.57
CA GLY A 93 10.21 -11.98 -3.92
C GLY A 93 9.27 -11.30 -4.91
N TYR A 94 8.34 -10.46 -4.42
CA TYR A 94 7.50 -9.63 -5.27
C TYR A 94 8.27 -8.35 -5.60
N SER A 95 8.84 -8.30 -6.82
CA SER A 95 9.66 -7.18 -7.28
C SER A 95 8.81 -5.93 -7.47
N ILE A 96 9.06 -4.88 -6.69
CA ILE A 96 8.42 -3.57 -6.87
C ILE A 96 9.00 -2.95 -8.15
N THR A 97 8.17 -2.81 -9.18
CA THR A 97 8.59 -2.34 -10.52
C THR A 97 8.17 -0.91 -10.82
N ARG A 98 7.19 -0.40 -10.09
CA ARG A 98 6.74 1.00 -10.16
C ARG A 98 6.05 1.38 -8.86
N GLU A 99 6.22 2.62 -8.46
CA GLU A 99 5.44 3.24 -7.41
C GLU A 99 4.92 4.61 -7.86
N ASP A 100 3.77 4.98 -7.35
CA ASP A 100 3.22 6.31 -7.52
C ASP A 100 2.54 6.75 -6.22
N MET A 101 2.34 8.06 -6.05
CA MET A 101 1.61 8.62 -4.93
C MET A 101 0.64 9.68 -5.43
N ILE A 102 -0.62 9.51 -5.09
CA ILE A 102 -1.70 10.41 -5.51
C ILE A 102 -2.13 11.25 -4.30
N LEU A 103 -2.29 12.55 -4.48
CA LEU A 103 -2.91 13.45 -3.51
C LEU A 103 -4.32 13.79 -3.99
N GLU A 104 -5.33 13.34 -3.24
CA GLU A 104 -6.73 13.60 -3.53
C GLU A 104 -7.46 14.02 -2.25
N GLU A 105 -8.19 15.11 -2.29
CA GLU A 105 -8.92 15.67 -1.12
C GLU A 105 -8.08 15.76 0.16
N GLY A 106 -6.80 16.12 0.03
CA GLY A 106 -5.86 16.25 1.15
C GLY A 106 -5.37 14.93 1.75
N LYS A 107 -5.67 13.78 1.13
CA LYS A 107 -5.17 12.45 1.50
C LYS A 107 -4.17 11.95 0.49
N PHE A 108 -3.13 11.28 0.97
CA PHE A 108 -2.11 10.64 0.13
C PHE A 108 -2.40 9.16 -0.03
N TYR A 109 -2.34 8.71 -1.27
CA TYR A 109 -2.62 7.33 -1.66
C TYR A 109 -1.41 6.75 -2.41
N PRO A 110 -0.53 6.01 -1.72
CA PRO A 110 0.56 5.30 -2.40
C PRO A 110 0.00 4.12 -3.20
N VAL A 111 0.52 3.96 -4.40
CA VAL A 111 0.21 2.83 -5.31
C VAL A 111 1.51 2.10 -5.61
N ILE A 112 1.50 0.78 -5.47
CA ILE A 112 2.65 -0.09 -5.67
C ILE A 112 2.32 -1.06 -6.79
N CYS A 113 3.12 -1.07 -7.86
CA CYS A 113 3.10 -2.13 -8.86
C CYS A 113 4.23 -3.13 -8.55
N ALA A 114 3.88 -4.40 -8.45
CA ALA A 114 4.85 -5.46 -8.21
C ALA A 114 4.66 -6.62 -9.20
N GLN A 115 5.73 -7.34 -9.49
CA GLN A 115 5.74 -8.57 -10.27
C GLN A 115 6.00 -9.76 -9.35
N THR A 116 5.33 -10.87 -9.61
CA THR A 116 5.50 -12.13 -8.89
C THR A 116 6.68 -12.93 -9.47
N GLY A 117 7.20 -13.89 -8.70
CA GLY A 117 8.19 -14.86 -9.19
C GLY A 117 9.64 -14.38 -9.19
N GLY A 118 9.95 -13.28 -8.51
CA GLY A 118 11.33 -12.86 -8.27
C GLY A 118 11.92 -13.50 -7.01
N GLU A 119 13.21 -13.23 -6.76
CA GLU A 119 13.91 -13.64 -5.54
C GLU A 119 13.66 -12.63 -4.41
N PRO A 120 13.65 -13.08 -3.14
CA PRO A 120 13.63 -12.18 -2.00
C PRO A 120 14.78 -11.18 -2.03
N TYR A 121 14.51 -9.95 -1.59
CA TYR A 121 15.50 -8.87 -1.52
C TYR A 121 15.30 -8.03 -0.26
N GLU A 122 16.28 -7.21 0.06
CA GLU A 122 16.25 -6.36 1.23
C GLU A 122 15.87 -4.92 0.87
N LEU A 123 15.14 -4.28 1.78
CA LEU A 123 14.83 -2.86 1.75
C LEU A 123 15.39 -2.20 3.02
N SER A 124 15.93 -1.01 2.92
CA SER A 124 16.20 -0.19 4.11
C SER A 124 14.88 0.25 4.76
N ALA A 125 14.94 0.64 6.04
CA ALA A 125 13.77 1.16 6.76
C ALA A 125 13.18 2.38 6.03
N LYS A 126 14.02 3.29 5.51
CA LYS A 126 13.62 4.46 4.71
C LYS A 126 12.89 4.03 3.43
N GLN A 127 13.42 3.07 2.68
CA GLN A 127 12.78 2.54 1.48
C GLN A 127 11.44 1.86 1.77
N ALA A 128 11.37 1.10 2.84
CA ALA A 128 10.12 0.45 3.25
C ALA A 128 9.05 1.48 3.66
N GLU A 129 9.42 2.53 4.40
CA GLU A 129 8.48 3.57 4.86
C GLU A 129 7.98 4.43 3.69
N PHE A 130 8.88 4.93 2.85
CA PHE A 130 8.53 5.96 1.86
C PHE A 130 8.42 5.45 0.42
N GLY A 131 8.90 4.25 0.12
CA GLY A 131 8.89 3.65 -1.20
C GLY A 131 10.24 3.80 -1.94
N PRO A 132 10.86 2.67 -2.35
CA PRO A 132 12.18 2.70 -2.99
C PRO A 132 12.17 3.48 -4.30
N LEU A 133 11.13 3.36 -5.11
CA LEU A 133 11.05 4.06 -6.39
C LEU A 133 10.53 5.49 -6.24
N LEU A 134 9.61 5.74 -5.31
CA LEU A 134 9.17 7.11 -4.99
C LEU A 134 10.35 7.99 -4.54
N LEU A 135 11.28 7.42 -3.75
CA LEU A 135 12.50 8.10 -3.31
C LEU A 135 13.48 8.30 -4.48
N SER A 136 13.81 7.22 -5.21
CA SER A 136 14.80 7.27 -6.28
C SER A 136 14.39 8.17 -7.45
N GLU A 137 13.09 8.24 -7.75
CA GLU A 137 12.51 9.09 -8.78
C GLU A 137 12.20 10.52 -8.30
N ARG A 138 12.48 10.82 -7.03
CA ARG A 138 12.14 12.12 -6.40
C ARG A 138 10.71 12.54 -6.67
N ASN A 139 9.75 11.64 -6.40
CA ASN A 139 8.34 11.89 -6.69
C ASN A 139 7.83 13.16 -5.97
N PRO A 140 7.29 14.16 -6.69
CA PRO A 140 6.93 15.45 -6.10
C PRO A 140 5.77 15.36 -5.10
N VAL A 141 4.89 14.37 -5.24
CA VAL A 141 3.79 14.14 -4.30
C VAL A 141 4.32 13.51 -3.01
N LEU A 142 5.32 12.61 -3.11
CA LEU A 142 6.03 12.12 -1.93
C LEU A 142 6.71 13.30 -1.20
N PHE A 143 7.37 14.22 -1.88
CA PHE A 143 7.98 15.37 -1.23
C PHE A 143 6.97 16.22 -0.46
N SER A 144 5.82 16.47 -1.05
CA SER A 144 4.71 17.17 -0.37
C SER A 144 4.20 16.41 0.87
N PHE A 145 4.17 15.07 0.81
CA PHE A 145 3.84 14.22 1.94
C PHE A 145 4.89 14.34 3.06
N LEU A 146 6.19 14.24 2.72
CA LEU A 146 7.29 14.36 3.68
C LEU A 146 7.26 15.69 4.43
N GLN A 147 7.11 16.81 3.71
CA GLN A 147 6.99 18.15 4.31
C GLN A 147 5.78 18.28 5.25
N ARG A 148 4.66 17.61 4.93
CA ARG A 148 3.48 17.61 5.81
C ARG A 148 3.72 16.77 7.06
N GLU A 149 4.33 15.61 6.95
CA GLU A 149 4.62 14.75 8.09
C GLU A 149 5.70 15.40 9.02
N GLU A 150 6.68 16.09 8.46
CA GLU A 150 7.65 16.85 9.24
C GLU A 150 6.98 17.89 10.17
N LYS A 151 6.09 18.70 9.62
CA LYS A 151 5.32 19.69 10.40
C LYS A 151 4.45 19.03 11.48
N LYS A 152 3.83 17.90 11.13
CA LYS A 152 3.00 17.13 12.06
C LYS A 152 3.83 16.50 13.19
N HIS A 153 5.01 15.98 12.89
CA HIS A 153 5.94 15.41 13.86
C HIS A 153 6.45 16.49 14.82
N ALA A 154 6.79 17.68 14.33
CA ALA A 154 7.20 18.82 15.18
C ALA A 154 6.10 19.19 16.18
N LEU A 155 4.86 19.37 15.73
CA LEU A 155 3.72 19.67 16.60
C LEU A 155 3.42 18.55 17.61
N LEU A 156 3.54 17.30 17.20
CA LEU A 156 3.29 16.15 18.07
C LEU A 156 4.38 16.07 19.16
N ARG A 157 5.64 16.30 18.80
CA ARG A 157 6.77 16.33 19.73
C ARG A 157 6.56 17.38 20.82
N GLU A 158 6.21 18.61 20.44
CA GLU A 158 5.91 19.68 21.41
C GLU A 158 4.83 19.27 22.41
N ARG A 159 3.74 18.66 21.93
CA ARG A 159 2.65 18.18 22.79
C ARG A 159 3.11 17.06 23.73
N LEU A 160 3.90 16.09 23.23
CA LEU A 160 4.38 14.98 24.05
C LEU A 160 5.34 15.44 25.15
N VAL A 161 6.20 16.42 24.86
CA VAL A 161 7.08 17.04 25.87
C VAL A 161 6.28 17.76 26.95
N GLN A 162 5.18 18.43 26.60
CA GLN A 162 4.31 19.11 27.57
C GLN A 162 3.48 18.15 28.43
N CYS A 163 3.21 16.91 27.95
CA CYS A 163 2.43 15.91 28.68
C CYS A 163 3.16 15.23 29.87
N GLY A 164 4.44 15.58 30.11
CA GLY A 164 5.22 15.09 31.26
C GLY A 164 5.74 13.65 31.12
N ASP A 165 6.42 13.16 32.18
CA ASP A 165 7.25 11.95 32.19
C ASP A 165 6.50 10.62 32.30
N SER A 166 5.30 10.47 31.76
CA SER A 166 4.66 9.18 31.79
C SER A 166 5.40 8.18 30.89
N LYS A 167 5.56 6.92 31.33
CA LYS A 167 6.20 5.83 30.53
C LYS A 167 5.60 5.72 29.12
N ARG A 168 4.31 6.02 28.98
CA ARG A 168 3.61 5.99 27.69
C ARG A 168 4.02 7.16 26.77
N ALA A 169 4.23 8.36 27.35
CA ALA A 169 4.71 9.53 26.61
C ALA A 169 6.15 9.34 26.17
N GLN A 170 7.02 8.81 27.04
CA GLN A 170 8.42 8.49 26.73
C GLN A 170 8.53 7.46 25.59
N LYS A 171 7.75 6.36 25.63
CA LYS A 171 7.74 5.38 24.55
C LYS A 171 7.31 6.00 23.22
N ARG A 172 6.23 6.80 23.23
CA ARG A 172 5.76 7.48 22.02
C ARG A 172 6.77 8.50 21.48
N LEU A 173 7.53 9.14 22.37
CA LEU A 173 8.56 10.07 21.96
C LEU A 173 9.71 9.35 21.25
N LEU A 174 10.14 8.18 21.76
CA LEU A 174 11.16 7.35 21.11
C LEU A 174 10.70 6.89 19.73
N ASP A 175 9.49 6.36 19.62
CA ASP A 175 8.92 5.92 18.33
C ASP A 175 8.83 7.10 17.34
N LEU A 176 8.55 8.32 17.83
CA LEU A 176 8.47 9.53 17.03
C LEU A 176 9.85 9.99 16.55
N GLU A 177 10.87 9.95 17.42
CA GLU A 177 12.24 10.36 17.07
C GLU A 177 12.87 9.40 16.03
N GLU A 178 12.61 8.11 16.14
CA GLU A 178 13.05 7.13 15.13
C GLU A 178 12.43 7.43 13.75
N LYS A 179 11.11 7.64 13.70
CA LYS A 179 10.42 8.01 12.47
C LYS A 179 10.88 9.36 11.92
N ARG A 180 11.21 10.30 12.81
CA ARG A 180 11.73 11.61 12.41
C ARG A 180 13.10 11.48 11.73
N GLY A 181 13.99 10.63 12.24
CA GLY A 181 15.28 10.38 11.59
C GLY A 181 15.12 9.89 10.15
N LEU A 182 14.23 8.90 9.92
CA LEU A 182 13.94 8.41 8.57
C LEU A 182 13.34 9.50 7.66
N LEU A 183 12.51 10.38 8.23
CA LEU A 183 11.86 11.48 7.51
C LEU A 183 12.89 12.56 7.10
N GLU A 184 13.79 12.95 8.00
CA GLU A 184 14.87 13.89 7.73
C GLU A 184 15.83 13.37 6.65
N GLU A 185 16.21 12.09 6.73
CA GLU A 185 17.00 11.41 5.68
C GLU A 185 16.29 11.41 4.32
N ALA A 186 14.96 11.18 4.31
CA ALA A 186 14.19 11.18 3.08
C ALA A 186 14.09 12.58 2.46
N ILE A 187 13.87 13.62 3.28
CA ILE A 187 13.83 15.01 2.81
C ILE A 187 15.18 15.43 2.21
N ALA A 188 16.28 15.07 2.86
CA ALA A 188 17.62 15.37 2.36
C ALA A 188 17.89 14.80 0.94
N ASP A 189 17.32 13.63 0.60
CA ASP A 189 17.42 13.06 -0.76
C ASP A 189 16.76 13.96 -1.83
N PHE A 190 15.82 14.83 -1.45
CA PHE A 190 15.14 15.77 -2.38
C PHE A 190 15.83 17.14 -2.48
N GLU A 191 16.62 17.54 -1.49
CA GLU A 191 17.26 18.84 -1.44
C GLU A 191 18.69 18.85 -2.01
N GLY A 192 19.33 17.68 -2.10
CA GLY A 192 20.67 17.46 -2.69
C GLY A 192 20.58 17.06 -4.15
#